data_383a4b71a0a90ff3555e9e76d283534c
#
_entry.id   383a4b71a0a90ff3555e9e76d283534c
#
_cell.length_a   1.000
_cell.length_b   1.000
_cell.length_c   1.000
_cell.angle_alpha   90.00
_cell.angle_beta   90.00
_cell.angle_gamma   90.00
#
_symmetry.space_group_name_H-M   'P 1'
#
loop_
_entity.id
_entity.type
_entity.pdbx_description
1 polymer ?
#
loop_
_entity_poly.entity_id
_entity_poly.type
_entity_poly.pdbx_seq_one_letter_code
_entity_poly.pdbx_strand_id
1 'polypeptide(L)'
;TMATLQELYHLGVRQTEGLVDSLGELLHLEVAIPSYSTLSRRRATLEIVLLRTRRKEALHVVVDSTGVKVVGEGEWKVRQHGYTYRRTWRKVHLGIDEASGEIVAAVVTTNNYSDSQLLPDLLEQVDEEIGQVSGDGGYDRRSCYEAIQARHARATIPPQHNAKIWQHGNTKAERLARDQNLRRIRQVGRAAWKRESGYHRRSLAETAMLRLKTIFSDRVTAHGFTGQAAQVLVRCATLNRL
;
A
#
# COMPACT_ATOMS: atom_id res chain seq x y z
N THR A 1 -16.28 -9.38 8.25
CA THR A 1 -16.81 -10.46 7.39
C THR A 1 -17.70 -9.94 6.26
N MET A 2 -18.84 -9.23 6.52
CA MET A 2 -19.71 -8.72 5.43
C MET A 2 -18.97 -7.82 4.43
N ALA A 3 -18.15 -6.86 4.89
CA ALA A 3 -17.36 -6.00 4.00
C ALA A 3 -16.36 -6.81 3.14
N THR A 4 -15.81 -7.89 3.69
CA THR A 4 -14.93 -8.83 2.96
C THR A 4 -15.69 -9.53 1.84
N LEU A 5 -16.87 -10.08 2.14
CA LEU A 5 -17.72 -10.74 1.13
C LEU A 5 -18.18 -9.76 0.06
N GLN A 6 -18.53 -8.53 0.46
CA GLN A 6 -18.89 -7.47 -0.46
C GLN A 6 -17.80 -7.18 -1.51
N GLU A 7 -16.56 -7.01 -1.04
CA GLU A 7 -15.45 -6.70 -1.94
C GLU A 7 -15.03 -7.93 -2.78
N LEU A 8 -15.03 -9.13 -2.19
CA LEU A 8 -14.61 -10.35 -2.87
C LEU A 8 -15.56 -10.75 -4.00
N TYR A 9 -16.87 -10.62 -3.76
CA TYR A 9 -17.90 -10.97 -4.75
C TYR A 9 -18.43 -9.78 -5.54
N HIS A 10 -17.84 -8.59 -5.38
CA HIS A 10 -18.24 -7.35 -6.07
C HIS A 10 -19.71 -6.98 -5.89
N LEU A 11 -20.29 -7.26 -4.72
CA LEU A 11 -21.70 -7.06 -4.45
C LEU A 11 -22.05 -5.63 -4.07
N GLY A 12 -23.24 -5.18 -4.42
CA GLY A 12 -23.87 -4.02 -3.80
C GLY A 12 -24.21 -4.29 -2.32
N VAL A 13 -24.35 -3.24 -1.51
CA VAL A 13 -24.56 -3.37 -0.06
C VAL A 13 -25.82 -4.20 0.27
N ARG A 14 -26.94 -4.00 -0.48
CA ARG A 14 -28.17 -4.77 -0.32
C ARG A 14 -28.01 -6.23 -0.76
N GLN A 15 -27.27 -6.47 -1.83
CA GLN A 15 -26.96 -7.83 -2.28
C GLN A 15 -26.11 -8.58 -1.27
N THR A 16 -25.19 -7.87 -0.60
CA THR A 16 -24.36 -8.46 0.46
C THR A 16 -25.22 -8.88 1.65
N GLU A 17 -26.19 -8.05 2.07
CA GLU A 17 -27.16 -8.41 3.11
C GLU A 17 -27.90 -9.69 2.72
N GLY A 18 -28.58 -9.73 1.58
CA GLY A 18 -29.32 -10.91 1.13
C GLY A 18 -28.48 -12.17 0.98
N LEU A 19 -27.22 -12.04 0.49
CA LEU A 19 -26.30 -13.19 0.43
C LEU A 19 -25.98 -13.73 1.82
N VAL A 20 -25.71 -12.84 2.80
CA VAL A 20 -25.33 -13.25 4.15
C VAL A 20 -26.54 -13.81 4.90
N ASP A 21 -27.76 -13.27 4.68
CA ASP A 21 -29.01 -13.83 5.20
C ASP A 21 -29.19 -15.26 4.69
N SER A 22 -29.12 -15.47 3.36
CA SER A 22 -29.24 -16.80 2.76
C SER A 22 -28.20 -17.80 3.25
N LEU A 23 -26.93 -17.32 3.44
CA LEU A 23 -25.89 -18.18 4.00
C LEU A 23 -26.15 -18.51 5.48
N GLY A 24 -26.66 -17.52 6.25
CA GLY A 24 -27.05 -17.72 7.65
C GLY A 24 -28.15 -18.83 7.79
N GLU A 25 -29.16 -18.73 6.97
CA GLU A 25 -30.24 -19.75 6.92
C GLU A 25 -29.69 -21.12 6.49
N LEU A 26 -28.91 -21.18 5.42
CA LEU A 26 -28.35 -22.42 4.89
C LEU A 26 -27.44 -23.15 5.88
N LEU A 27 -26.64 -22.37 6.62
CA LEU A 27 -25.65 -22.88 7.58
C LEU A 27 -26.21 -22.96 9.02
N HIS A 28 -27.51 -22.66 9.21
CA HIS A 28 -28.17 -22.63 10.51
C HIS A 28 -27.43 -21.78 11.56
N LEU A 29 -26.93 -20.59 11.13
CA LEU A 29 -26.17 -19.69 12.00
C LEU A 29 -27.11 -18.73 12.74
N GLU A 30 -27.13 -18.79 14.06
CA GLU A 30 -27.84 -17.84 14.91
C GLU A 30 -27.02 -16.55 15.11
N VAL A 31 -26.83 -15.80 14.02
CA VAL A 31 -26.03 -14.55 14.02
C VAL A 31 -26.90 -13.38 13.58
N ALA A 32 -26.94 -12.32 14.36
CA ALA A 32 -27.63 -11.09 13.96
C ALA A 32 -26.93 -10.44 12.76
N ILE A 33 -27.60 -10.43 11.62
CA ILE A 33 -27.06 -9.86 10.37
C ILE A 33 -27.43 -8.38 10.30
N PRO A 34 -26.44 -7.46 10.23
CA PRO A 34 -26.72 -6.05 10.15
C PRO A 34 -27.31 -5.66 8.80
N SER A 35 -28.34 -4.82 8.81
CA SER A 35 -28.95 -4.29 7.58
C SER A 35 -27.96 -3.54 6.69
N TYR A 36 -28.28 -3.46 5.39
CA TYR A 36 -27.46 -2.70 4.42
C TYR A 36 -27.22 -1.26 4.83
N SER A 37 -28.18 -0.61 5.47
CA SER A 37 -28.03 0.76 5.97
C SER A 37 -27.03 0.86 7.11
N THR A 38 -27.01 -0.13 8.00
CA THR A 38 -26.05 -0.25 9.09
C THR A 38 -24.64 -0.51 8.53
N LEU A 39 -24.52 -1.44 7.57
CA LEU A 39 -23.25 -1.73 6.90
C LEU A 39 -22.70 -0.50 6.19
N SER A 40 -23.54 0.23 5.45
CA SER A 40 -23.17 1.47 4.76
C SER A 40 -22.67 2.55 5.73
N ARG A 41 -23.36 2.78 6.84
CA ARG A 41 -22.96 3.77 7.85
C ARG A 41 -21.67 3.40 8.56
N ARG A 42 -21.51 2.13 8.96
CA ARG A 42 -20.34 1.64 9.69
C ARG A 42 -19.09 1.53 8.81
N ARG A 43 -19.23 1.47 7.50
CA ARG A 43 -18.11 1.29 6.57
C ARG A 43 -16.98 2.31 6.78
N ALA A 44 -17.34 3.58 6.98
CA ALA A 44 -16.38 4.67 7.15
C ALA A 44 -15.64 4.64 8.50
N THR A 45 -16.15 3.91 9.48
CA THR A 45 -15.61 3.82 10.86
C THR A 45 -15.07 2.43 11.18
N LEU A 46 -14.92 1.55 10.17
CA LEU A 46 -14.34 0.22 10.38
C LEU A 46 -12.85 0.35 10.74
N GLU A 47 -12.50 -0.18 11.89
CA GLU A 47 -11.10 -0.46 12.22
C GLU A 47 -10.64 -1.70 11.45
N ILE A 48 -9.80 -1.48 10.45
CA ILE A 48 -9.34 -2.55 9.55
C ILE A 48 -7.92 -2.90 9.95
N VAL A 49 -7.77 -4.10 10.50
CA VAL A 49 -6.46 -4.66 10.86
C VAL A 49 -5.96 -5.51 9.70
N LEU A 50 -4.76 -5.25 9.25
CA LEU A 50 -4.05 -6.09 8.29
C LEU A 50 -3.52 -7.32 9.04
N LEU A 51 -4.34 -8.38 9.06
CA LEU A 51 -3.91 -9.66 9.64
C LEU A 51 -2.80 -10.24 8.77
N ARG A 52 -1.72 -10.64 9.41
CA ARG A 52 -0.53 -11.20 8.77
C ARG A 52 0.09 -12.27 9.64
N THR A 53 0.87 -13.12 9.03
CA THR A 53 1.65 -14.13 9.74
C THR A 53 2.83 -13.47 10.42
N ARG A 54 2.85 -13.45 11.77
CA ARG A 54 4.00 -12.92 12.51
C ARG A 54 5.21 -13.80 12.32
N ARG A 55 6.34 -13.20 12.00
CA ARG A 55 7.62 -13.86 11.82
C ARG A 55 8.59 -13.47 12.95
N LYS A 56 9.53 -14.36 13.26
CA LYS A 56 10.61 -14.08 14.21
C LYS A 56 11.77 -13.31 13.57
N GLU A 57 11.89 -13.41 12.26
CA GLU A 57 12.94 -12.76 11.49
C GLU A 57 12.56 -11.31 11.18
N ALA A 58 13.57 -10.43 11.13
CA ALA A 58 13.38 -9.05 10.73
C ALA A 58 12.81 -8.94 9.30
N LEU A 59 11.81 -8.09 9.11
CA LEU A 59 11.10 -7.97 7.84
C LEU A 59 11.94 -7.24 6.79
N HIS A 60 11.81 -7.68 5.54
CA HIS A 60 12.19 -6.86 4.39
C HIS A 60 10.92 -6.24 3.79
N VAL A 61 10.70 -4.97 4.08
CA VAL A 61 9.53 -4.23 3.62
C VAL A 61 9.81 -3.61 2.25
N VAL A 62 9.02 -3.99 1.27
CA VAL A 62 9.04 -3.39 -0.07
C VAL A 62 7.90 -2.38 -0.16
N VAL A 63 8.23 -1.12 -0.49
CA VAL A 63 7.26 -0.04 -0.59
C VAL A 63 7.06 0.41 -2.03
N ASP A 64 5.79 0.66 -2.37
CA ASP A 64 5.42 1.21 -3.67
C ASP A 64 4.00 1.80 -3.60
N SER A 65 3.56 2.49 -4.64
CA SER A 65 2.21 3.07 -4.70
C SER A 65 1.50 2.77 -6.01
N THR A 66 0.18 2.74 -5.95
CA THR A 66 -0.66 2.55 -7.14
C THR A 66 -1.90 3.44 -7.08
N GLY A 67 -2.47 3.74 -8.25
CA GLY A 67 -3.72 4.49 -8.35
C GLY A 67 -4.93 3.57 -8.46
N VAL A 68 -6.03 3.94 -7.79
CA VAL A 68 -7.37 3.37 -7.99
C VAL A 68 -8.35 4.46 -8.40
N LYS A 69 -9.23 4.15 -9.33
CA LYS A 69 -10.22 5.09 -9.89
C LYS A 69 -11.41 5.24 -8.96
N VAL A 70 -11.93 6.45 -8.81
CA VAL A 70 -13.20 6.68 -8.12
C VAL A 70 -14.34 6.62 -9.13
N VAL A 71 -15.33 5.74 -8.87
CA VAL A 71 -16.52 5.60 -9.73
C VAL A 71 -17.52 6.72 -9.44
N GLY A 72 -18.08 7.32 -10.48
CA GLY A 72 -19.15 8.33 -10.37
C GLY A 72 -18.65 9.77 -10.24
N GLU A 73 -17.46 10.04 -9.73
CA GLU A 73 -16.89 11.39 -9.75
C GLU A 73 -16.21 11.66 -11.10
N GLY A 74 -16.84 12.49 -11.90
CA GLY A 74 -16.27 12.99 -13.16
C GLY A 74 -16.61 12.19 -14.41
N GLU A 75 -17.04 10.94 -14.35
CA GLU A 75 -17.40 10.18 -15.57
C GLU A 75 -18.59 10.80 -16.31
N TRP A 76 -19.61 11.26 -15.57
CA TRP A 76 -20.75 11.97 -16.18
C TRP A 76 -20.34 13.33 -16.73
N LYS A 77 -19.53 14.08 -15.99
CA LYS A 77 -18.99 15.39 -16.43
C LYS A 77 -18.05 15.25 -17.63
N VAL A 78 -17.24 14.19 -17.69
CA VAL A 78 -16.38 13.88 -18.84
C VAL A 78 -17.21 13.55 -20.08
N ARG A 79 -18.33 12.83 -19.93
CA ARG A 79 -19.26 12.56 -21.04
C ARG A 79 -19.96 13.81 -21.54
N GLN A 80 -20.27 14.76 -20.65
CA GLN A 80 -21.00 15.97 -20.98
C GLN A 80 -20.13 17.14 -21.51
N HIS A 81 -18.90 17.26 -21.00
CA HIS A 81 -18.00 18.39 -21.21
C HIS A 81 -16.66 18.06 -21.87
N GLY A 82 -16.46 16.82 -22.35
CA GLY A 82 -15.23 16.38 -23.01
C GLY A 82 -14.03 16.16 -22.09
N TYR A 83 -12.87 15.92 -22.69
CA TYR A 83 -11.63 15.47 -22.01
C TYR A 83 -11.02 16.42 -20.97
N THR A 84 -11.60 17.55 -20.67
CA THR A 84 -11.06 18.57 -19.78
C THR A 84 -11.23 18.24 -18.29
N TYR A 85 -12.08 17.29 -17.92
CA TYR A 85 -12.26 16.89 -16.52
C TYR A 85 -11.42 15.68 -16.18
N ARG A 86 -10.40 15.88 -15.32
CA ARG A 86 -9.55 14.81 -14.82
C ARG A 86 -10.37 13.83 -13.98
N ARG A 87 -10.25 12.55 -14.29
CA ARG A 87 -10.80 11.46 -13.45
C ARG A 87 -10.22 11.57 -12.04
N THR A 88 -11.06 11.41 -11.04
CA THR A 88 -10.62 11.40 -9.65
C THR A 88 -9.98 10.04 -9.32
N TRP A 89 -8.78 10.10 -8.78
CA TRP A 89 -8.03 8.93 -8.36
C TRP A 89 -7.76 9.00 -6.86
N ARG A 90 -7.63 7.83 -6.25
CA ARG A 90 -7.01 7.69 -4.94
C ARG A 90 -5.69 6.98 -5.10
N LYS A 91 -4.72 7.39 -4.33
CA LYS A 91 -3.40 6.79 -4.32
C LYS A 91 -3.32 5.83 -3.15
N VAL A 92 -2.86 4.62 -3.41
CA VAL A 92 -2.71 3.55 -2.42
C VAL A 92 -1.23 3.29 -2.27
N HIS A 93 -0.70 3.57 -1.09
CA HIS A 93 0.67 3.30 -0.71
C HIS A 93 0.69 2.00 0.08
N LEU A 94 1.55 1.06 -0.30
CA LEU A 94 1.65 -0.26 0.29
C LEU A 94 3.06 -0.54 0.80
N GLY A 95 3.16 -1.14 1.97
CA GLY A 95 4.33 -1.84 2.45
C GLY A 95 4.04 -3.34 2.39
N ILE A 96 4.93 -4.11 1.80
CA ILE A 96 4.75 -5.55 1.53
C ILE A 96 5.96 -6.28 2.10
N ASP A 97 5.72 -7.33 2.88
CA ASP A 97 6.79 -8.23 3.31
C ASP A 97 7.29 -9.04 2.11
N GLU A 98 8.57 -8.92 1.85
CA GLU A 98 9.23 -9.57 0.71
C GLU A 98 9.13 -11.09 0.77
N ALA A 99 9.13 -11.66 1.95
CA ALA A 99 9.19 -13.11 2.11
C ALA A 99 7.83 -13.79 2.00
N SER A 100 6.76 -13.16 2.54
CA SER A 100 5.40 -13.71 2.48
C SER A 100 4.56 -13.16 1.32
N GLY A 101 4.89 -11.96 0.83
CA GLY A 101 4.07 -11.21 -0.12
C GLY A 101 2.83 -10.57 0.52
N GLU A 102 2.69 -10.63 1.85
CA GLU A 102 1.59 -10.03 2.59
C GLU A 102 1.74 -8.51 2.68
N ILE A 103 0.62 -7.81 2.65
CA ILE A 103 0.57 -6.36 2.87
C ILE A 103 0.70 -6.10 4.37
N VAL A 104 1.81 -5.51 4.79
CA VAL A 104 2.11 -5.22 6.20
C VAL A 104 1.73 -3.80 6.61
N ALA A 105 1.61 -2.89 5.63
CA ALA A 105 1.18 -1.51 5.83
C ALA A 105 0.42 -1.00 4.61
N ALA A 106 -0.59 -0.16 4.82
CA ALA A 106 -1.35 0.45 3.73
C ALA A 106 -1.87 1.84 4.13
N VAL A 107 -1.66 2.82 3.26
CA VAL A 107 -2.19 4.18 3.41
C VAL A 107 -2.89 4.59 2.12
N VAL A 108 -4.08 5.18 2.24
CA VAL A 108 -4.83 5.71 1.09
C VAL A 108 -4.84 7.23 1.16
N THR A 109 -4.47 7.87 0.05
CA THR A 109 -4.41 9.33 -0.03
C THR A 109 -5.11 9.86 -1.28
N THR A 110 -5.26 11.18 -1.34
CA THR A 110 -5.54 11.88 -2.58
C THR A 110 -4.25 11.98 -3.44
N ASN A 111 -4.38 12.45 -4.68
CA ASN A 111 -3.23 12.58 -5.59
C ASN A 111 -2.17 13.62 -5.18
N ASN A 112 -2.44 14.41 -4.12
CA ASN A 112 -1.59 15.53 -3.72
C ASN A 112 -0.36 15.08 -2.90
N TYR A 113 -0.31 13.82 -2.47
CA TYR A 113 0.79 13.29 -1.67
C TYR A 113 1.81 12.55 -2.54
N SER A 114 3.08 12.84 -2.33
CA SER A 114 4.17 12.07 -2.93
C SER A 114 4.42 10.78 -2.14
N ASP A 115 4.99 9.76 -2.80
CA ASP A 115 5.28 8.48 -2.16
C ASP A 115 6.24 8.62 -0.98
N SER A 116 7.24 9.48 -1.14
CA SER A 116 8.24 9.75 -0.11
C SER A 116 7.68 10.38 1.17
N GLN A 117 6.56 11.10 1.09
CA GLN A 117 5.92 11.70 2.27
C GLN A 117 5.24 10.66 3.15
N LEU A 118 4.78 9.57 2.57
CA LEU A 118 3.99 8.54 3.27
C LEU A 118 4.85 7.38 3.80
N LEU A 119 6.14 7.35 3.51
CA LEU A 119 7.02 6.29 4.00
C LEU A 119 7.06 6.21 5.53
N PRO A 120 7.19 7.32 6.29
CA PRO A 120 7.14 7.25 7.75
C PRO A 120 5.85 6.59 8.25
N ASP A 121 4.69 7.01 7.75
CA ASP A 121 3.37 6.49 8.14
C ASP A 121 3.22 4.98 7.82
N LEU A 122 3.83 4.51 6.73
CA LEU A 122 3.86 3.09 6.40
C LEU A 122 4.73 2.30 7.38
N LEU A 123 5.91 2.83 7.73
CA LEU A 123 6.83 2.16 8.64
C LEU A 123 6.30 2.15 10.09
N GLU A 124 5.52 3.16 10.47
CA GLU A 124 4.89 3.24 11.79
C GLU A 124 3.84 2.14 12.01
N GLN A 125 3.16 1.67 10.95
CA GLN A 125 2.18 0.58 11.01
C GLN A 125 2.82 -0.81 11.23
N VAL A 126 4.15 -0.93 11.11
CA VAL A 126 4.86 -2.19 11.24
C VAL A 126 5.46 -2.28 12.64
N ASP A 127 4.88 -3.12 13.51
CA ASP A 127 5.35 -3.30 14.88
C ASP A 127 6.63 -4.12 14.97
N GLU A 128 6.82 -5.05 14.03
CA GLU A 128 7.98 -5.96 14.00
C GLU A 128 9.27 -5.23 13.65
N GLU A 129 10.38 -5.88 13.93
CA GLU A 129 11.69 -5.42 13.49
C GLU A 129 11.77 -5.40 11.96
N ILE A 130 12.25 -4.28 11.41
CA ILE A 130 12.48 -4.12 9.98
C ILE A 130 13.97 -4.17 9.72
N GLY A 131 14.43 -5.21 9.03
CA GLY A 131 15.84 -5.35 8.65
C GLY A 131 16.20 -4.58 7.38
N GLN A 132 15.24 -4.44 6.45
CA GLN A 132 15.48 -3.77 5.17
C GLN A 132 14.21 -3.10 4.65
N VAL A 133 14.36 -1.93 4.03
CA VAL A 133 13.30 -1.24 3.28
C VAL A 133 13.76 -1.02 1.85
N SER A 134 12.97 -1.49 0.88
CA SER A 134 13.23 -1.28 -0.55
C SER A 134 12.12 -0.45 -1.18
N GLY A 135 12.51 0.55 -1.96
CA GLY A 135 11.60 1.40 -2.72
C GLY A 135 12.23 1.85 -4.03
N ASP A 136 11.45 2.48 -4.88
CA ASP A 136 11.96 3.04 -6.13
C ASP A 136 12.70 4.39 -5.92
N GLY A 137 13.20 5.00 -7.01
CA GLY A 137 13.90 6.29 -6.94
C GLY A 137 13.02 7.47 -6.50
N GLY A 138 11.70 7.31 -6.43
CA GLY A 138 10.77 8.30 -5.87
C GLY A 138 10.97 8.50 -4.37
N TYR A 139 11.46 7.47 -3.69
CA TYR A 139 11.82 7.50 -2.28
C TYR A 139 13.25 8.02 -2.00
N ASP A 140 14.03 8.44 -3.01
CA ASP A 140 15.37 9.02 -2.80
C ASP A 140 15.29 10.45 -2.20
N ARG A 141 14.78 10.53 -0.98
CA ARG A 141 14.59 11.76 -0.18
C ARG A 141 15.19 11.58 1.21
N ARG A 142 15.70 12.69 1.77
CA ARG A 142 16.33 12.67 3.10
C ARG A 142 15.39 12.13 4.18
N SER A 143 14.15 12.59 4.21
CA SER A 143 13.13 12.12 5.16
C SER A 143 12.89 10.61 5.10
N CYS A 144 12.98 9.99 3.91
CA CYS A 144 12.85 8.54 3.77
C CYS A 144 14.03 7.80 4.43
N TYR A 145 15.26 8.26 4.22
CA TYR A 145 16.43 7.65 4.85
C TYR A 145 16.44 7.84 6.36
N GLU A 146 16.00 9.00 6.85
CA GLU A 146 15.85 9.29 8.29
C GLU A 146 14.80 8.36 8.93
N ALA A 147 13.64 8.18 8.30
CA ALA A 147 12.61 7.26 8.77
C ALA A 147 13.08 5.79 8.79
N ILE A 148 13.81 5.34 7.76
CA ILE A 148 14.37 3.99 7.70
C ILE A 148 15.46 3.82 8.77
N GLN A 149 16.32 4.81 8.98
CA GLN A 149 17.37 4.79 9.99
C GLN A 149 16.79 4.76 11.40
N ALA A 150 15.69 5.47 11.66
CA ALA A 150 14.99 5.43 12.95
C ALA A 150 14.46 4.02 13.29
N ARG A 151 14.22 3.17 12.28
CA ARG A 151 13.86 1.76 12.44
C ARG A 151 15.07 0.83 12.43
N HIS A 152 16.30 1.36 12.47
CA HIS A 152 17.56 0.61 12.35
C HIS A 152 17.65 -0.29 11.12
N ALA A 153 16.88 0.01 10.08
CA ALA A 153 16.75 -0.81 8.88
C ALA A 153 17.74 -0.38 7.77
N ARG A 154 18.09 -1.32 6.90
CA ARG A 154 18.89 -1.04 5.70
C ARG A 154 18.02 -0.41 4.62
N ALA A 155 18.43 0.74 4.06
CA ALA A 155 17.76 1.35 2.93
C ALA A 155 18.28 0.83 1.59
N THR A 156 17.39 0.26 0.77
CA THR A 156 17.67 -0.20 -0.60
C THR A 156 16.85 0.62 -1.60
N ILE A 157 17.23 1.87 -1.73
CA ILE A 157 16.61 2.85 -2.63
C ILE A 157 17.67 3.27 -3.66
N PRO A 158 17.39 3.16 -4.98
CA PRO A 158 18.34 3.58 -6.00
C PRO A 158 18.41 5.11 -6.03
N PRO A 159 19.58 5.72 -5.75
CA PRO A 159 19.75 7.15 -5.92
C PRO A 159 19.47 7.58 -7.36
N GLN A 160 18.97 8.80 -7.56
CA GLN A 160 18.69 9.34 -8.89
C GLN A 160 19.95 9.34 -9.77
N HIS A 161 19.78 9.38 -11.10
CA HIS A 161 20.92 9.32 -12.04
C HIS A 161 21.92 10.45 -11.85
N ASN A 162 21.45 11.65 -11.54
CA ASN A 162 22.24 12.86 -11.27
C ASN A 162 22.56 13.06 -9.79
N ALA A 163 22.42 12.03 -8.97
CA ALA A 163 22.61 12.12 -7.53
C ALA A 163 24.04 12.53 -7.16
N LYS A 164 24.14 13.51 -6.25
CA LYS A 164 25.39 13.93 -5.63
C LYS A 164 25.47 13.40 -4.20
N ILE A 165 26.67 13.22 -3.68
CA ILE A 165 26.91 12.88 -2.28
C ILE A 165 26.34 14.00 -1.40
N TRP A 166 25.58 13.64 -0.37
CA TRP A 166 25.00 14.60 0.56
C TRP A 166 25.96 14.99 1.68
N GLN A 167 26.76 14.01 2.13
CA GLN A 167 27.70 14.19 3.23
C GLN A 167 29.12 14.33 2.69
N HIS A 168 29.62 15.56 2.68
CA HIS A 168 30.98 15.88 2.27
C HIS A 168 31.87 16.09 3.48
N GLY A 169 33.17 15.71 3.36
CA GLY A 169 34.20 15.96 4.35
C GLY A 169 34.33 14.92 5.45
N ASN A 170 35.23 15.19 6.40
CA ASN A 170 35.57 14.34 7.53
C ASN A 170 34.58 14.57 8.70
N THR A 171 33.32 14.29 8.51
CA THR A 171 32.38 14.32 9.63
C THR A 171 32.53 13.05 10.47
N LYS A 172 32.48 13.20 11.81
CA LYS A 172 32.43 12.06 12.73
C LYS A 172 31.05 11.36 12.73
N ALA A 173 30.07 11.92 12.00
CA ALA A 173 28.74 11.36 11.88
C ALA A 173 28.75 10.06 11.04
N GLU A 174 27.84 9.15 11.37
CA GLU A 174 27.62 7.92 10.64
C GLU A 174 27.34 8.20 9.16
N ARG A 175 27.90 7.35 8.30
CA ARG A 175 27.74 7.51 6.84
C ARG A 175 26.29 7.24 6.43
N LEU A 176 25.70 8.19 5.73
CA LEU A 176 24.34 8.03 5.21
C LEU A 176 24.24 6.82 4.27
N ALA A 177 23.26 5.97 4.49
CA ALA A 177 23.02 4.77 3.68
C ALA A 177 22.89 5.10 2.18
N ARG A 178 22.26 6.25 1.84
CA ARG A 178 22.19 6.75 0.48
C ARG A 178 23.55 6.98 -0.17
N ASP A 179 24.45 7.63 0.55
CA ASP A 179 25.77 7.93 0.04
C ASP A 179 26.62 6.68 -0.09
N GLN A 180 26.43 5.70 0.79
CA GLN A 180 27.04 4.36 0.67
C GLN A 180 26.54 3.67 -0.60
N ASN A 181 25.23 3.65 -0.85
CA ASN A 181 24.65 3.11 -2.08
C ASN A 181 25.20 3.81 -3.33
N LEU A 182 25.28 5.15 -3.31
CA LEU A 182 25.79 5.91 -4.44
C LEU A 182 27.28 5.62 -4.70
N ARG A 183 28.12 5.52 -3.66
CA ARG A 183 29.54 5.12 -3.79
C ARG A 183 29.65 3.72 -4.36
N ARG A 184 28.84 2.77 -3.87
CA ARG A 184 28.85 1.38 -4.37
C ARG A 184 28.42 1.33 -5.84
N ILE A 185 27.38 2.06 -6.23
CA ILE A 185 26.95 2.17 -7.63
C ILE A 185 28.06 2.72 -8.53
N ARG A 186 28.82 3.70 -8.05
CA ARG A 186 29.96 4.25 -8.82
C ARG A 186 31.10 3.26 -8.99
N GLN A 187 31.30 2.33 -8.03
CA GLN A 187 32.33 1.31 -8.09
C GLN A 187 31.95 0.12 -9.00
N VAL A 188 30.74 -0.42 -8.86
CA VAL A 188 30.36 -1.68 -9.50
C VAL A 188 29.33 -1.50 -10.63
N GLY A 189 28.79 -0.31 -10.79
CA GLY A 189 27.71 -0.02 -11.71
C GLY A 189 26.32 -0.33 -11.11
N ARG A 190 25.29 0.35 -11.66
CA ARG A 190 23.91 0.26 -11.15
C ARG A 190 23.31 -1.14 -11.27
N ALA A 191 23.61 -1.85 -12.35
CA ALA A 191 23.09 -3.20 -12.57
C ALA A 191 23.65 -4.22 -11.55
N ALA A 192 24.95 -4.14 -11.27
CA ALA A 192 25.58 -5.00 -10.25
C ALA A 192 25.05 -4.66 -8.85
N TRP A 193 24.96 -3.37 -8.51
CA TRP A 193 24.40 -2.93 -7.23
C TRP A 193 22.97 -3.43 -7.02
N LYS A 194 22.10 -3.38 -8.04
CA LYS A 194 20.73 -3.90 -7.95
C LYS A 194 20.70 -5.40 -7.62
N ARG A 195 21.63 -6.18 -8.16
CA ARG A 195 21.74 -7.62 -7.83
C ARG A 195 22.26 -7.84 -6.41
N GLU A 196 23.34 -7.16 -6.05
CA GLU A 196 23.97 -7.28 -4.73
C GLU A 196 23.06 -6.85 -3.58
N SER A 197 22.26 -5.79 -3.81
CA SER A 197 21.36 -5.22 -2.79
C SER A 197 20.02 -5.95 -2.65
N GLY A 198 19.71 -6.90 -3.54
CA GLY A 198 18.40 -7.56 -3.60
C GLY A 198 17.28 -6.66 -4.14
N TYR A 199 17.60 -5.55 -4.80
CA TYR A 199 16.62 -4.57 -5.31
C TYR A 199 15.57 -5.20 -6.23
N HIS A 200 15.89 -6.27 -6.95
CA HIS A 200 14.94 -6.95 -7.84
C HIS A 200 13.71 -7.50 -7.11
N ARG A 201 13.82 -7.75 -5.80
CA ARG A 201 12.70 -8.19 -4.97
C ARG A 201 11.57 -7.17 -4.88
N ARG A 202 11.83 -5.92 -5.30
CA ARG A 202 10.79 -4.87 -5.42
C ARG A 202 9.63 -5.27 -6.35
N SER A 203 9.86 -6.13 -7.33
CA SER A 203 8.79 -6.63 -8.21
C SER A 203 7.63 -7.33 -7.47
N LEU A 204 7.84 -7.76 -6.22
CA LEU A 204 6.78 -8.33 -5.40
C LEU A 204 5.70 -7.30 -5.06
N ALA A 205 6.06 -6.02 -4.89
CA ALA A 205 5.07 -4.96 -4.71
C ALA A 205 4.17 -4.81 -5.96
N GLU A 206 4.77 -4.87 -7.15
CA GLU A 206 4.02 -4.85 -8.41
C GLU A 206 3.07 -6.05 -8.52
N THR A 207 3.52 -7.24 -8.09
CA THR A 207 2.70 -8.45 -8.04
C THR A 207 1.53 -8.32 -7.06
N ALA A 208 1.76 -7.81 -5.86
CA ALA A 208 0.69 -7.59 -4.88
C ALA A 208 -0.34 -6.56 -5.39
N MET A 209 0.13 -5.47 -6.02
CA MET A 209 -0.74 -4.48 -6.64
C MET A 209 -1.55 -5.05 -7.81
N LEU A 210 -0.93 -5.91 -8.63
CA LEU A 210 -1.62 -6.61 -9.70
C LEU A 210 -2.72 -7.53 -9.14
N ARG A 211 -2.40 -8.35 -8.14
CA ARG A 211 -3.37 -9.20 -7.44
C ARG A 211 -4.53 -8.39 -6.87
N LEU A 212 -4.23 -7.29 -6.17
CA LEU A 212 -5.24 -6.39 -5.61
C LEU A 212 -6.21 -5.87 -6.68
N LYS A 213 -5.69 -5.41 -7.81
CA LYS A 213 -6.52 -4.90 -8.92
C LYS A 213 -7.26 -5.99 -9.68
N THR A 214 -6.66 -7.15 -9.86
CA THR A 214 -7.29 -8.27 -10.57
C THR A 214 -8.44 -8.86 -9.77
N ILE A 215 -8.24 -9.05 -8.46
CA ILE A 215 -9.26 -9.64 -7.59
C ILE A 215 -10.38 -8.64 -7.26
N PHE A 216 -10.04 -7.38 -6.95
CA PHE A 216 -11.00 -6.41 -6.42
C PHE A 216 -11.33 -5.25 -7.37
N SER A 217 -10.82 -5.27 -8.61
CA SER A 217 -10.91 -4.16 -9.57
C SER A 217 -10.01 -2.95 -9.21
N ASP A 218 -9.68 -2.16 -10.22
CA ASP A 218 -8.95 -0.90 -10.10
C ASP A 218 -9.84 0.30 -9.71
N ARG A 219 -11.08 0.05 -9.27
CA ARG A 219 -12.10 1.06 -8.98
C ARG A 219 -12.61 0.98 -7.56
N VAL A 220 -12.91 2.14 -6.97
CA VAL A 220 -13.63 2.27 -5.69
C VAL A 220 -14.97 2.92 -5.93
N THR A 221 -16.01 2.39 -5.28
CA THR A 221 -17.42 2.79 -5.47
C THR A 221 -18.02 3.51 -4.27
N ALA A 222 -17.34 3.51 -3.13
CA ALA A 222 -17.80 4.16 -1.93
C ALA A 222 -17.87 5.68 -2.12
N HIS A 223 -18.89 6.32 -1.52
CA HIS A 223 -19.00 7.76 -1.46
C HIS A 223 -18.06 8.34 -0.40
N GLY A 224 -17.43 9.45 -0.74
CA GLY A 224 -16.52 10.16 0.16
C GLY A 224 -15.19 9.45 0.39
N PHE A 225 -14.18 10.23 0.78
CA PHE A 225 -12.80 9.76 0.92
C PHE A 225 -12.66 8.64 1.97
N THR A 226 -13.28 8.81 3.15
CA THR A 226 -13.17 7.83 4.24
C THR A 226 -13.73 6.46 3.86
N GLY A 227 -14.90 6.45 3.16
CA GLY A 227 -15.49 5.20 2.65
C GLY A 227 -14.62 4.54 1.58
N GLN A 228 -13.99 5.32 0.71
CA GLN A 228 -13.08 4.85 -0.33
C GLN A 228 -11.79 4.27 0.28
N ALA A 229 -11.24 4.93 1.29
CA ALA A 229 -10.08 4.45 2.03
C ALA A 229 -10.40 3.12 2.75
N ALA A 230 -11.52 3.05 3.46
CA ALA A 230 -11.98 1.82 4.11
C ALA A 230 -12.18 0.68 3.09
N GLN A 231 -12.72 0.99 1.90
CA GLN A 231 -12.88 0.01 0.82
C GLN A 231 -11.55 -0.60 0.41
N VAL A 232 -10.54 0.22 0.18
CA VAL A 232 -9.20 -0.25 -0.20
C VAL A 232 -8.55 -1.05 0.93
N LEU A 233 -8.64 -0.58 2.16
CA LEU A 233 -8.07 -1.28 3.31
C LEU A 233 -8.72 -2.65 3.55
N VAL A 234 -10.05 -2.77 3.38
CA VAL A 234 -10.74 -4.08 3.40
C VAL A 234 -10.19 -5.01 2.33
N ARG A 235 -9.94 -4.51 1.12
CA ARG A 235 -9.33 -5.29 0.03
C ARG A 235 -7.92 -5.77 0.39
N CYS A 236 -7.09 -4.89 0.97
CA CYS A 236 -5.76 -5.26 1.45
C CYS A 236 -5.83 -6.36 2.53
N ALA A 237 -6.69 -6.18 3.54
CA ALA A 237 -6.90 -7.17 4.59
C ALA A 237 -7.47 -8.49 4.07
N THR A 238 -8.30 -8.44 3.02
CA THR A 238 -8.85 -9.64 2.37
C THR A 238 -7.77 -10.35 1.56
N LEU A 239 -6.92 -9.60 0.85
CA LEU A 239 -5.82 -10.16 0.06
C LEU A 239 -4.85 -10.98 0.92
N ASN A 240 -4.56 -10.53 2.15
CA ASN A 240 -3.71 -11.27 3.09
C ASN A 240 -4.32 -12.59 3.59
N ARG A 241 -5.60 -12.83 3.33
CA ARG A 241 -6.30 -14.06 3.73
C ARG A 241 -6.45 -15.08 2.61
N LEU A 242 -6.14 -14.67 1.37
CA LEU A 242 -6.21 -15.48 0.15
C LEU A 242 -4.84 -16.08 -0.20
#